data_c8392b8b43c652cb613cc83b9e3a0e99
#
_entry.id   c8392b8b43c652cb613cc83b9e3a0e99
#
_cell.length_a   1.000
_cell.length_b   1.000
_cell.length_c   1.000
_cell.angle_alpha   90.00
_cell.angle_beta   90.00
_cell.angle_gamma   90.00
#
_symmetry.space_group_name_H-M   'P 1'
#
loop_
_entity.id
_entity.type
_entity.pdbx_description
1 polymer ?
#
loop_
_entity_poly.entity_id
_entity_poly.type
_entity_poly.pdbx_seq_one_letter_code
_entity_poly.pdbx_strand_id
1 'polypeptide(L)'
;MISRYFYIFVFALFLSIIGFICFYMFADSVRYMNALAGCLVIFISSILSGLATQYYLAYKIYPKSKKEDELKSLKTLEKYRREFFGNVSHELKTPIFNIQGYVETLIGGALYDKSVNKKYLKRTSKSIDRLIYIIQDLETISQLESEELKLELTTWNLSQLINEIVDQFEIKLKEKKIQLTHDKKSTNFRVFADKGKMSQVLYNLISNSIKYGKKGGRTKISCHQSKSTCKITIKDNGIGVSEKNIPRLFERFYRVDKSRSREQGGTGLGLAIVKHIVEAHDQTIDVQSVIGKGTEFVFSIERAKSNNN
;
A
#
# COMPACT_ATOMS: atom_id res chain seq x y z
N MET A 1 12.93 27.27 -7.07
CA MET A 1 13.07 28.29 -8.16
C MET A 1 12.49 29.65 -7.75
N ILE A 2 11.34 29.74 -7.12
CA ILE A 2 10.70 30.99 -6.60
C ILE A 2 11.63 31.76 -5.63
N SER A 3 12.37 31.05 -4.77
CA SER A 3 13.34 31.64 -3.83
C SER A 3 14.44 32.46 -4.54
N ARG A 4 14.94 32.01 -5.70
CA ARG A 4 16.07 32.67 -6.40
C ARG A 4 15.66 34.02 -7.00
N TYR A 5 14.46 34.13 -7.53
CA TYR A 5 13.93 35.39 -8.09
C TYR A 5 13.51 36.37 -6.97
N PHE A 6 13.04 35.88 -5.83
CA PHE A 6 12.80 36.68 -4.65
C PHE A 6 14.08 37.36 -4.15
N TYR A 7 15.20 36.63 -4.10
CA TYR A 7 16.50 37.23 -3.72
C TYR A 7 16.98 38.28 -4.75
N ILE A 8 16.79 38.04 -6.05
CA ILE A 8 17.15 39.02 -7.09
C ILE A 8 16.31 40.30 -6.92
N PHE A 9 15.03 40.18 -6.66
CA PHE A 9 14.12 41.32 -6.42
C PHE A 9 14.53 42.11 -5.15
N VAL A 10 14.79 41.40 -4.05
CA VAL A 10 15.24 42.02 -2.79
C VAL A 10 16.59 42.68 -2.97
N PHE A 11 17.49 42.09 -3.73
CA PHE A 11 18.82 42.69 -4.02
C PHE A 11 18.71 43.91 -4.92
N ALA A 12 17.85 43.90 -5.94
CA ALA A 12 17.56 45.08 -6.78
C ALA A 12 16.95 46.22 -5.99
N LEU A 13 16.01 45.92 -5.09
CA LEU A 13 15.38 46.91 -4.17
C LEU A 13 16.45 47.51 -3.23
N PHE A 14 17.33 46.67 -2.68
CA PHE A 14 18.42 47.13 -1.79
C PHE A 14 19.42 48.03 -2.52
N LEU A 15 19.82 47.70 -3.75
CA LEU A 15 20.68 48.56 -4.59
C LEU A 15 20.00 49.89 -4.92
N SER A 16 18.70 49.89 -5.19
CA SER A 16 17.90 51.13 -5.43
C SER A 16 17.87 52.04 -4.21
N ILE A 17 17.72 51.45 -3.00
CA ILE A 17 17.74 52.19 -1.74
C ILE A 17 19.13 52.77 -1.45
N ILE A 18 20.21 52.03 -1.66
CA ILE A 18 21.59 52.51 -1.51
C ILE A 18 21.86 53.66 -2.49
N GLY A 19 21.47 53.51 -3.77
CA GLY A 19 21.60 54.57 -4.78
C GLY A 19 20.89 55.86 -4.37
N PHE A 20 19.68 55.73 -3.80
CA PHE A 20 18.93 56.85 -3.25
C PHE A 20 19.67 57.53 -2.09
N ILE A 21 20.18 56.79 -1.14
CA ILE A 21 20.93 57.32 0.03
C ILE A 21 22.22 58.02 -0.43
N CYS A 22 23.00 57.43 -1.33
CA CYS A 22 24.23 58.01 -1.86
C CYS A 22 23.97 59.32 -2.60
N PHE A 23 22.87 59.34 -3.38
CA PHE A 23 22.48 60.53 -4.13
C PHE A 23 22.00 61.67 -3.19
N TYR A 24 21.24 61.34 -2.13
CA TYR A 24 20.78 62.26 -1.10
C TYR A 24 21.94 62.97 -0.39
N MET A 25 23.04 62.22 -0.15
CA MET A 25 24.22 62.76 0.53
C MET A 25 25.08 63.73 -0.30
N PHE A 26 24.94 63.73 -1.65
CA PHE A 26 25.81 64.47 -2.56
C PHE A 26 25.11 65.59 -3.39
N ALA A 27 23.83 65.86 -3.17
CA ALA A 27 23.03 66.79 -4.02
C ALA A 27 22.90 68.18 -3.43
N ASP A 28 23.33 69.20 -4.20
CA ASP A 28 23.07 70.61 -3.88
C ASP A 28 21.58 71.01 -4.20
N SER A 29 21.04 71.99 -3.49
CA SER A 29 19.62 72.30 -3.33
C SER A 29 18.77 72.52 -4.60
N VAL A 30 19.32 72.87 -5.74
CA VAL A 30 18.57 73.05 -7.03
C VAL A 30 18.51 71.78 -7.86
N ARG A 31 19.43 70.87 -7.70
CA ARG A 31 19.40 69.54 -8.33
C ARG A 31 18.51 68.53 -7.62
N TYR A 32 18.07 68.88 -6.43
CA TYR A 32 17.34 68.01 -5.53
C TYR A 32 16.02 67.52 -6.09
N MET A 33 15.22 68.38 -6.68
CA MET A 33 13.91 68.06 -7.24
C MET A 33 13.99 67.12 -8.47
N ASN A 34 14.95 67.33 -9.35
CA ASN A 34 15.14 66.48 -10.54
C ASN A 34 15.68 65.08 -10.16
N ALA A 35 16.46 65.05 -9.14
CA ALA A 35 17.00 63.81 -8.59
C ALA A 35 15.95 62.96 -7.86
N LEU A 36 15.09 63.61 -7.09
CA LEU A 36 13.99 62.95 -6.42
C LEU A 36 13.03 62.33 -7.43
N ALA A 37 12.74 63.04 -8.54
CA ALA A 37 11.94 62.53 -9.65
C ALA A 37 12.60 61.33 -10.33
N GLY A 38 13.92 61.36 -10.57
CA GLY A 38 14.68 60.22 -11.13
C GLY A 38 14.65 58.98 -10.26
N CYS A 39 14.85 59.14 -8.93
CA CYS A 39 14.75 58.03 -7.97
C CYS A 39 13.33 57.44 -7.91
N LEU A 40 12.32 58.27 -7.98
CA LEU A 40 10.91 57.85 -7.98
C LEU A 40 10.58 57.04 -9.25
N VAL A 41 11.10 57.45 -10.41
CA VAL A 41 10.99 56.69 -11.67
C VAL A 41 11.68 55.34 -11.58
N ILE A 42 12.89 55.25 -11.03
CA ILE A 42 13.62 53.97 -10.84
C ILE A 42 12.87 53.06 -9.89
N PHE A 43 12.33 53.61 -8.78
CA PHE A 43 11.55 52.86 -7.81
C PHE A 43 10.28 52.26 -8.43
N ILE A 44 9.50 53.10 -9.16
CA ILE A 44 8.28 52.67 -9.85
C ILE A 44 8.63 51.59 -10.92
N SER A 45 9.69 51.79 -11.68
CA SER A 45 10.12 50.84 -12.71
C SER A 45 10.53 49.49 -12.11
N SER A 46 11.17 49.49 -10.93
CA SER A 46 11.51 48.26 -10.19
C SER A 46 10.27 47.51 -9.69
N ILE A 47 9.27 48.23 -9.18
CA ILE A 47 7.99 47.66 -8.78
C ILE A 47 7.27 47.04 -10.00
N LEU A 48 7.16 47.79 -11.09
CA LEU A 48 6.51 47.31 -12.33
C LEU A 48 7.20 46.08 -12.90
N SER A 49 8.54 46.04 -12.91
CA SER A 49 9.32 44.88 -13.33
C SER A 49 9.06 43.68 -12.43
N GLY A 50 9.02 43.85 -11.11
CA GLY A 50 8.67 42.81 -10.14
C GLY A 50 7.27 42.23 -10.36
N LEU A 51 6.28 43.10 -10.54
CA LEU A 51 4.89 42.72 -10.83
C LEU A 51 4.76 41.99 -12.19
N ALA A 52 5.44 42.51 -13.22
CA ALA A 52 5.49 41.85 -14.54
C ALA A 52 6.12 40.45 -14.47
N THR A 53 7.18 40.29 -13.68
CA THR A 53 7.85 39.00 -13.48
C THR A 53 6.93 38.02 -12.70
N GLN A 54 6.24 38.50 -11.65
CA GLN A 54 5.27 37.68 -10.92
C GLN A 54 4.08 37.30 -11.81
N TYR A 55 3.58 38.19 -12.62
CA TYR A 55 2.50 37.94 -13.57
C TYR A 55 2.92 36.88 -14.61
N TYR A 56 4.13 37.02 -15.17
CA TYR A 56 4.68 36.05 -16.13
C TYR A 56 4.86 34.65 -15.51
N LEU A 57 5.36 34.57 -14.28
CA LEU A 57 5.50 33.29 -13.55
C LEU A 57 4.13 32.66 -13.26
N ALA A 58 3.18 33.47 -12.79
CA ALA A 58 1.83 32.98 -12.45
C ALA A 58 1.05 32.54 -13.70
N TYR A 59 1.16 33.28 -14.79
CA TYR A 59 0.37 33.02 -16.00
C TYR A 59 0.98 31.96 -16.91
N LYS A 60 2.29 31.93 -17.09
CA LYS A 60 2.96 31.12 -18.12
C LYS A 60 3.71 29.91 -17.57
N ILE A 61 4.34 29.99 -16.41
CA ILE A 61 5.17 28.94 -15.85
C ILE A 61 4.37 28.02 -14.93
N TYR A 62 3.56 28.57 -14.03
CA TYR A 62 2.77 27.80 -13.08
C TYR A 62 1.75 26.84 -13.72
N PRO A 63 0.93 27.27 -14.71
CA PRO A 63 -0.01 26.36 -15.38
C PRO A 63 0.70 25.26 -16.18
N LYS A 64 1.88 25.55 -16.75
CA LYS A 64 2.65 24.58 -17.52
C LYS A 64 3.22 23.49 -16.60
N SER A 65 3.77 23.88 -15.45
CA SER A 65 4.26 22.93 -14.43
C SER A 65 3.14 22.03 -13.90
N LYS A 66 1.96 22.60 -13.62
CA LYS A 66 0.81 21.83 -13.17
C LYS A 66 0.35 20.80 -14.21
N LYS A 67 0.27 21.18 -15.49
CA LYS A 67 -0.08 20.26 -16.57
C LYS A 67 0.97 19.15 -16.77
N GLU A 68 2.25 19.47 -16.59
CA GLU A 68 3.31 18.46 -16.67
C GLU A 68 3.23 17.46 -15.51
N ASP A 69 2.89 17.91 -14.30
CA ASP A 69 2.71 17.03 -13.14
C ASP A 69 1.45 16.17 -13.29
N GLU A 70 0.33 16.73 -13.78
CA GLU A 70 -0.88 15.96 -14.13
C GLU A 70 -0.58 14.92 -15.21
N LEU A 71 0.16 15.27 -16.26
CA LEU A 71 0.54 14.33 -17.31
C LEU A 71 1.45 13.20 -16.80
N LYS A 72 2.37 13.50 -15.87
CA LYS A 72 3.21 12.50 -15.23
C LYS A 72 2.38 11.55 -14.36
N SER A 73 1.43 12.08 -13.59
CA SER A 73 0.55 11.27 -12.76
C SER A 73 -0.33 10.35 -13.62
N LEU A 74 -0.91 10.86 -14.71
CA LEU A 74 -1.69 10.06 -15.66
C LEU A 74 -0.86 8.95 -16.32
N LYS A 75 0.37 9.26 -16.80
CA LYS A 75 1.27 8.26 -17.35
C LYS A 75 1.65 7.19 -16.34
N THR A 76 1.86 7.58 -15.08
CA THR A 76 2.16 6.65 -14.00
C THR A 76 0.96 5.74 -13.74
N LEU A 77 -0.25 6.30 -13.68
CA LEU A 77 -1.49 5.53 -13.52
C LEU A 77 -1.72 4.56 -14.69
N GLU A 78 -1.51 5.01 -15.93
CA GLU A 78 -1.62 4.16 -17.12
C GLU A 78 -0.60 3.01 -17.08
N LYS A 79 0.64 3.28 -16.66
CA LYS A 79 1.67 2.25 -16.48
C LYS A 79 1.25 1.22 -15.45
N TYR A 80 0.77 1.66 -14.26
CA TYR A 80 0.25 0.77 -13.22
C TYR A 80 -0.90 -0.09 -13.73
N ARG A 81 -1.85 0.49 -14.46
CA ARG A 81 -2.97 -0.23 -15.05
C ARG A 81 -2.51 -1.30 -16.03
N ARG A 82 -1.56 -0.98 -16.90
CA ARG A 82 -0.99 -1.93 -17.88
C ARG A 82 -0.25 -3.08 -17.19
N GLU A 83 0.57 -2.77 -16.19
CA GLU A 83 1.29 -3.78 -15.40
C GLU A 83 0.30 -4.67 -14.62
N PHE A 84 -0.77 -4.09 -14.06
CA PHE A 84 -1.83 -4.83 -13.38
C PHE A 84 -2.48 -5.86 -14.32
N PHE A 85 -2.99 -5.44 -15.47
CA PHE A 85 -3.62 -6.36 -16.44
C PHE A 85 -2.64 -7.40 -16.99
N GLY A 86 -1.38 -7.03 -17.21
CA GLY A 86 -0.32 -7.97 -17.59
C GLY A 86 -0.10 -9.06 -16.56
N ASN A 87 -0.01 -8.68 -15.28
CA ASN A 87 0.17 -9.61 -14.17
C ASN A 87 -1.08 -10.51 -13.97
N VAL A 88 -2.29 -9.94 -14.03
CA VAL A 88 -3.56 -10.70 -14.00
C VAL A 88 -3.58 -11.78 -15.07
N SER A 89 -3.31 -11.38 -16.32
CA SER A 89 -3.31 -12.31 -17.46
C SER A 89 -2.30 -13.44 -17.25
N HIS A 90 -1.13 -13.12 -16.71
CA HIS A 90 -0.08 -14.13 -16.46
C HIS A 90 -0.45 -15.09 -15.33
N GLU A 91 -1.01 -14.56 -14.22
CA GLU A 91 -1.42 -15.40 -13.08
C GLU A 91 -2.65 -16.28 -13.40
N LEU A 92 -3.53 -15.86 -14.33
CA LEU A 92 -4.65 -16.66 -14.82
C LEU A 92 -4.21 -17.73 -15.84
N LYS A 93 -3.30 -17.41 -16.75
CA LYS A 93 -2.81 -18.37 -17.77
C LYS A 93 -2.23 -19.63 -17.15
N THR A 94 -1.43 -19.50 -16.11
CA THR A 94 -0.74 -20.66 -15.49
C THR A 94 -1.70 -21.74 -14.99
N PRO A 95 -2.71 -21.47 -14.14
CA PRO A 95 -3.66 -22.51 -13.71
C PRO A 95 -4.50 -23.04 -14.87
N ILE A 96 -4.88 -22.20 -15.85
CA ILE A 96 -5.66 -22.63 -17.03
C ILE A 96 -4.87 -23.67 -17.84
N PHE A 97 -3.62 -23.38 -18.20
CA PHE A 97 -2.79 -24.33 -18.95
C PHE A 97 -2.48 -25.61 -18.16
N ASN A 98 -2.32 -25.50 -16.83
CA ASN A 98 -2.17 -26.69 -15.98
C ASN A 98 -3.42 -27.57 -16.01
N ILE A 99 -4.63 -26.98 -15.90
CA ILE A 99 -5.90 -27.68 -16.00
C ILE A 99 -6.00 -28.39 -17.35
N GLN A 100 -5.76 -27.63 -18.44
CA GLN A 100 -5.80 -28.14 -19.78
C GLN A 100 -4.85 -29.34 -19.95
N GLY A 101 -3.56 -29.20 -19.59
CA GLY A 101 -2.58 -30.27 -19.73
C GLY A 101 -2.89 -31.51 -18.88
N TYR A 102 -3.44 -31.33 -17.66
CA TYR A 102 -3.85 -32.49 -16.85
C TYR A 102 -5.07 -33.21 -17.42
N VAL A 103 -6.04 -32.44 -17.95
CA VAL A 103 -7.22 -33.02 -18.60
C VAL A 103 -6.82 -33.74 -19.89
N GLU A 104 -5.98 -33.15 -20.75
CA GLU A 104 -5.46 -33.79 -21.96
C GLU A 104 -4.70 -35.08 -21.65
N THR A 105 -3.89 -35.06 -20.57
CA THR A 105 -3.19 -36.29 -20.11
C THR A 105 -4.17 -37.40 -19.68
N LEU A 106 -5.25 -37.03 -18.97
CA LEU A 106 -6.30 -37.96 -18.59
C LEU A 106 -7.02 -38.54 -19.80
N ILE A 107 -7.39 -37.70 -20.77
CA ILE A 107 -8.05 -38.10 -22.02
C ILE A 107 -7.11 -39.02 -22.84
N GLY A 108 -5.81 -38.72 -22.86
CA GLY A 108 -4.78 -39.49 -23.55
C GLY A 108 -4.47 -40.87 -22.98
N GLY A 109 -5.28 -41.31 -22.00
CA GLY A 109 -5.21 -42.70 -21.44
C GLY A 109 -4.92 -42.77 -19.95
N ALA A 110 -4.36 -41.72 -19.33
CA ALA A 110 -4.08 -41.69 -17.88
C ALA A 110 -5.33 -41.83 -17.01
N LEU A 111 -6.53 -41.64 -17.56
CA LEU A 111 -7.80 -41.85 -16.86
C LEU A 111 -7.98 -43.29 -16.40
N TYR A 112 -7.55 -44.23 -17.23
CA TYR A 112 -7.66 -45.67 -16.96
C TYR A 112 -6.49 -46.23 -16.11
N ASP A 113 -5.42 -45.47 -15.92
CA ASP A 113 -4.31 -45.81 -15.07
C ASP A 113 -4.58 -45.41 -13.61
N LYS A 114 -4.94 -46.41 -12.79
CA LYS A 114 -5.26 -46.23 -11.36
C LYS A 114 -4.09 -45.67 -10.54
N SER A 115 -2.86 -45.78 -11.02
CA SER A 115 -1.66 -45.30 -10.30
C SER A 115 -1.52 -43.76 -10.39
N VAL A 116 -2.02 -43.13 -11.46
CA VAL A 116 -1.81 -41.70 -11.74
C VAL A 116 -3.10 -40.90 -11.88
N ASN A 117 -4.26 -41.52 -12.22
CA ASN A 117 -5.50 -40.77 -12.48
C ASN A 117 -5.92 -39.88 -11.31
N LYS A 118 -5.91 -40.42 -10.09
CA LYS A 118 -6.24 -39.66 -8.86
C LYS A 118 -5.28 -38.49 -8.63
N LYS A 119 -4.02 -38.63 -9.03
CA LYS A 119 -3.00 -37.56 -8.92
C LYS A 119 -3.31 -36.42 -9.87
N TYR A 120 -3.65 -36.71 -11.13
CA TYR A 120 -4.01 -35.68 -12.12
C TYR A 120 -5.32 -34.97 -11.76
N LEU A 121 -6.35 -35.70 -11.34
CA LEU A 121 -7.61 -35.15 -10.86
C LEU A 121 -7.38 -34.19 -9.66
N LYS A 122 -6.58 -34.58 -8.67
CA LYS A 122 -6.22 -33.73 -7.54
C LYS A 122 -5.45 -32.48 -7.97
N ARG A 123 -4.56 -32.58 -8.97
CA ARG A 123 -3.82 -31.43 -9.50
C ARG A 123 -4.74 -30.48 -10.25
N THR A 124 -5.70 -31.00 -11.03
CA THR A 124 -6.73 -30.21 -11.71
C THR A 124 -7.58 -29.46 -10.70
N SER A 125 -8.13 -30.15 -9.68
CA SER A 125 -8.88 -29.52 -8.59
C SER A 125 -8.09 -28.39 -7.92
N LYS A 126 -6.82 -28.64 -7.56
CA LYS A 126 -5.96 -27.61 -6.94
C LYS A 126 -5.72 -26.40 -7.86
N SER A 127 -5.68 -26.61 -9.19
CA SER A 127 -5.54 -25.50 -10.14
C SER A 127 -6.83 -24.69 -10.27
N ILE A 128 -8.00 -25.36 -10.19
CA ILE A 128 -9.31 -24.70 -10.13
C ILE A 128 -9.44 -23.86 -8.86
N ASP A 129 -9.12 -24.44 -7.70
CA ASP A 129 -9.13 -23.70 -6.42
C ASP A 129 -8.27 -22.44 -6.50
N ARG A 130 -7.09 -22.55 -7.10
CA ARG A 130 -6.20 -21.40 -7.29
C ARG A 130 -6.83 -20.34 -8.19
N LEU A 131 -7.51 -20.74 -9.27
CA LEU A 131 -8.21 -19.83 -10.19
C LEU A 131 -9.31 -19.07 -9.45
N ILE A 132 -10.10 -19.77 -8.64
CA ILE A 132 -11.15 -19.17 -7.80
C ILE A 132 -10.56 -18.13 -6.86
N TYR A 133 -9.46 -18.43 -6.16
CA TYR A 133 -8.79 -17.46 -5.28
C TYR A 133 -8.30 -16.23 -6.02
N ILE A 134 -7.75 -16.37 -7.24
CA ILE A 134 -7.31 -15.22 -8.04
C ILE A 134 -8.50 -14.34 -8.40
N ILE A 135 -9.63 -14.93 -8.80
CA ILE A 135 -10.85 -14.19 -9.16
C ILE A 135 -11.39 -13.43 -7.94
N GLN A 136 -11.48 -14.08 -6.78
CA GLN A 136 -11.93 -13.45 -5.54
C GLN A 136 -11.02 -12.30 -5.09
N ASP A 137 -9.70 -12.47 -5.21
CA ASP A 137 -8.73 -11.41 -4.92
C ASP A 137 -8.91 -10.20 -5.87
N LEU A 138 -9.14 -10.46 -7.18
CA LEU A 138 -9.38 -9.41 -8.19
C LEU A 138 -10.70 -8.68 -7.95
N GLU A 139 -11.76 -9.41 -7.61
CA GLU A 139 -13.06 -8.83 -7.28
C GLU A 139 -12.94 -7.91 -6.06
N THR A 140 -12.24 -8.36 -5.01
CA THR A 140 -11.97 -7.54 -3.84
C THR A 140 -11.21 -6.27 -4.20
N ILE A 141 -10.15 -6.36 -5.03
CA ILE A 141 -9.39 -5.18 -5.47
C ILE A 141 -10.27 -4.23 -6.30
N SER A 142 -11.10 -4.75 -7.19
CA SER A 142 -12.02 -3.93 -8.00
C SER A 142 -12.99 -3.15 -7.12
N GLN A 143 -13.59 -3.80 -6.11
CA GLN A 143 -14.47 -3.14 -5.14
C GLN A 143 -13.76 -2.06 -4.32
N LEU A 144 -12.47 -2.29 -3.97
CA LEU A 144 -11.65 -1.34 -3.23
C LEU A 144 -11.22 -0.12 -4.06
N GLU A 145 -11.08 -0.28 -5.40
CA GLU A 145 -10.69 0.81 -6.31
C GLU A 145 -11.84 1.72 -6.72
N SER A 146 -13.06 1.19 -6.74
CA SER A 146 -14.25 1.94 -7.17
C SER A 146 -14.81 2.90 -6.13
N GLU A 147 -14.16 3.06 -4.96
CA GLU A 147 -14.72 3.76 -3.78
C GLU A 147 -16.12 3.27 -3.38
N GLU A 148 -16.57 2.16 -3.98
CA GLU A 148 -17.87 1.55 -3.72
C GLU A 148 -17.83 0.61 -2.50
N LEU A 149 -16.68 0.46 -1.85
CA LEU A 149 -16.57 -0.40 -0.68
C LEU A 149 -17.39 0.17 0.47
N LYS A 150 -18.66 -0.21 0.53
CA LYS A 150 -19.50 0.01 1.70
C LYS A 150 -19.15 -1.02 2.75
N LEU A 151 -18.48 -0.58 3.82
CA LEU A 151 -18.19 -1.45 4.97
C LEU A 151 -19.46 -1.70 5.77
N GLU A 152 -19.74 -2.95 6.07
CA GLU A 152 -20.80 -3.36 6.98
C GLU A 152 -20.26 -3.40 8.41
N LEU A 153 -20.11 -2.21 9.01
CA LEU A 153 -19.55 -2.07 10.35
C LEU A 153 -20.51 -2.63 11.41
N THR A 154 -20.09 -3.66 12.11
CA THR A 154 -20.85 -4.34 13.15
C THR A 154 -19.97 -4.62 14.36
N THR A 155 -20.60 -4.90 15.50
CA THR A 155 -19.88 -5.23 16.75
C THR A 155 -19.84 -6.75 16.94
N TRP A 156 -18.64 -7.33 17.01
CA TRP A 156 -18.42 -8.76 17.16
C TRP A 156 -17.19 -9.07 18.04
N ASN A 157 -17.03 -10.33 18.44
CA ASN A 157 -15.94 -10.76 19.32
C ASN A 157 -14.72 -11.21 18.50
N LEU A 158 -13.56 -10.56 18.72
CA LEU A 158 -12.32 -10.84 18.01
C LEU A 158 -11.82 -12.28 18.23
N SER A 159 -11.88 -12.77 19.47
CA SER A 159 -11.39 -14.12 19.78
C SER A 159 -12.18 -15.21 19.06
N GLN A 160 -13.51 -15.00 18.89
CA GLN A 160 -14.33 -15.94 18.13
C GLN A 160 -13.91 -16.01 16.66
N LEU A 161 -13.73 -14.86 16.00
CA LEU A 161 -13.29 -14.83 14.62
C LEU A 161 -11.90 -15.44 14.44
N ILE A 162 -10.96 -15.18 15.35
CA ILE A 162 -9.64 -15.80 15.30
C ILE A 162 -9.75 -17.33 15.38
N ASN A 163 -10.59 -17.88 16.29
CA ASN A 163 -10.79 -19.32 16.38
C ASN A 163 -11.39 -19.89 15.07
N GLU A 164 -12.47 -19.26 14.55
CA GLU A 164 -13.12 -19.66 13.29
C GLU A 164 -12.11 -19.77 12.12
N ILE A 165 -11.11 -18.87 12.08
CA ILE A 165 -10.08 -18.87 11.04
C ILE A 165 -8.98 -19.91 11.33
N VAL A 166 -8.54 -20.01 12.57
CA VAL A 166 -7.50 -20.99 12.97
C VAL A 166 -7.94 -22.41 12.66
N ASP A 167 -9.22 -22.74 12.92
CA ASP A 167 -9.80 -24.07 12.66
C ASP A 167 -9.72 -24.43 11.16
N GLN A 168 -9.88 -23.44 10.25
CA GLN A 168 -9.73 -23.66 8.81
C GLN A 168 -8.30 -24.08 8.40
N PHE A 169 -7.30 -23.76 9.21
CA PHE A 169 -5.90 -24.10 8.94
C PHE A 169 -5.41 -25.35 9.66
N GLU A 170 -6.25 -26.05 10.43
CA GLU A 170 -5.85 -27.19 11.26
C GLU A 170 -5.04 -28.24 10.49
N ILE A 171 -5.50 -28.65 9.29
CA ILE A 171 -4.82 -29.66 8.45
C ILE A 171 -3.46 -29.13 8.01
N LYS A 172 -3.37 -27.90 7.52
CA LYS A 172 -2.11 -27.30 7.04
C LYS A 172 -1.10 -27.11 8.17
N LEU A 173 -1.57 -26.74 9.36
CA LEU A 173 -0.75 -26.61 10.57
C LEU A 173 -0.15 -27.97 10.97
N LYS A 174 -0.97 -29.04 10.95
CA LYS A 174 -0.52 -30.42 11.24
C LYS A 174 0.51 -30.90 10.20
N GLU A 175 0.26 -30.70 8.90
CA GLU A 175 1.19 -31.10 7.82
C GLU A 175 2.55 -30.41 7.96
N LYS A 176 2.60 -29.13 8.29
CA LYS A 176 3.83 -28.36 8.49
C LYS A 176 4.40 -28.45 9.91
N LYS A 177 3.68 -29.07 10.84
CA LYS A 177 4.01 -29.12 12.26
C LYS A 177 4.20 -27.72 12.87
N ILE A 178 3.45 -26.73 12.39
CA ILE A 178 3.51 -25.36 12.90
C ILE A 178 2.59 -25.25 14.12
N GLN A 179 3.12 -24.70 15.21
CA GLN A 179 2.35 -24.39 16.41
C GLN A 179 1.77 -22.99 16.28
N LEU A 180 0.46 -22.88 16.06
CA LEU A 180 -0.24 -21.60 16.11
C LEU A 180 -0.89 -21.42 17.48
N THR A 181 -0.55 -20.30 18.13
CA THR A 181 -1.10 -19.94 19.45
C THR A 181 -1.76 -18.59 19.36
N HIS A 182 -2.92 -18.45 20.03
CA HIS A 182 -3.52 -17.15 20.20
C HIS A 182 -3.76 -16.88 21.70
N ASP A 183 -3.41 -15.68 22.13
CA ASP A 183 -3.60 -15.25 23.51
C ASP A 183 -5.06 -14.85 23.73
N LYS A 184 -5.87 -15.81 24.19
CA LYS A 184 -7.31 -15.63 24.44
C LYS A 184 -7.62 -14.48 25.40
N LYS A 185 -6.75 -14.20 26.39
CA LYS A 185 -6.95 -13.11 27.35
C LYS A 185 -6.85 -11.75 26.68
N SER A 186 -5.86 -11.58 25.77
CA SER A 186 -5.65 -10.32 25.08
C SER A 186 -6.62 -10.09 23.93
N THR A 187 -7.25 -11.15 23.39
CA THR A 187 -8.14 -11.06 22.20
C THR A 187 -9.63 -11.16 22.53
N ASN A 188 -10.02 -11.51 23.76
CA ASN A 188 -11.42 -11.67 24.15
C ASN A 188 -12.09 -10.32 24.47
N PHE A 189 -12.39 -9.57 23.42
CA PHE A 189 -13.16 -8.32 23.50
C PHE A 189 -13.91 -8.06 22.21
N ARG A 190 -14.82 -7.08 22.24
CA ARG A 190 -15.63 -6.70 21.08
C ARG A 190 -14.95 -5.58 20.29
N VAL A 191 -14.98 -5.70 18.99
CA VAL A 191 -14.48 -4.73 18.01
C VAL A 191 -15.64 -4.20 17.18
N PHE A 192 -15.45 -3.01 16.59
CA PHE A 192 -16.39 -2.39 15.67
C PHE A 192 -15.74 -2.32 14.29
N ALA A 193 -16.12 -3.22 13.40
CA ALA A 193 -15.52 -3.36 12.06
C ALA A 193 -16.41 -4.25 11.18
N ASP A 194 -16.12 -4.30 9.89
CA ASP A 194 -16.70 -5.28 8.98
C ASP A 194 -16.10 -6.68 9.25
N LYS A 195 -16.94 -7.60 9.78
CA LYS A 195 -16.51 -8.96 10.14
C LYS A 195 -15.96 -9.73 8.94
N GLY A 196 -16.59 -9.61 7.76
CA GLY A 196 -16.19 -10.33 6.55
C GLY A 196 -14.84 -9.86 6.04
N LYS A 197 -14.63 -8.55 5.97
CA LYS A 197 -13.35 -7.95 5.53
C LYS A 197 -12.24 -8.22 6.54
N MET A 198 -12.49 -8.13 7.84
CA MET A 198 -11.49 -8.49 8.87
C MET A 198 -11.17 -9.99 8.88
N SER A 199 -12.15 -10.86 8.57
CA SER A 199 -11.88 -12.28 8.32
C SER A 199 -10.87 -12.48 7.20
N GLN A 200 -11.01 -11.74 6.10
CA GLN A 200 -10.07 -11.79 4.97
C GLN A 200 -8.66 -11.29 5.36
N VAL A 201 -8.57 -10.22 6.18
CA VAL A 201 -7.28 -9.73 6.72
C VAL A 201 -6.58 -10.82 7.53
N LEU A 202 -7.27 -11.38 8.51
CA LEU A 202 -6.70 -12.43 9.38
C LEU A 202 -6.34 -13.69 8.60
N TYR A 203 -7.21 -14.13 7.67
CA TYR A 203 -6.94 -15.28 6.81
C TYR A 203 -5.67 -15.09 5.99
N ASN A 204 -5.50 -13.94 5.33
CA ASN A 204 -4.32 -13.63 4.53
C ASN A 204 -3.03 -13.60 5.35
N LEU A 205 -3.04 -12.97 6.52
CA LEU A 205 -1.87 -12.88 7.38
C LEU A 205 -1.51 -14.24 8.00
N ILE A 206 -2.49 -15.00 8.49
CA ILE A 206 -2.26 -16.35 9.03
C ILE A 206 -1.80 -17.30 7.91
N SER A 207 -2.42 -17.27 6.74
CA SER A 207 -2.01 -18.03 5.57
C SER A 207 -0.55 -17.76 5.20
N ASN A 208 -0.13 -16.49 5.21
CA ASN A 208 1.26 -16.11 4.95
C ASN A 208 2.21 -16.65 6.03
N SER A 209 1.85 -16.56 7.31
CA SER A 209 2.70 -17.10 8.39
C SER A 209 2.89 -18.62 8.29
N ILE A 210 1.85 -19.36 7.87
CA ILE A 210 1.94 -20.81 7.63
C ILE A 210 2.74 -21.08 6.37
N LYS A 211 2.51 -20.33 5.29
CA LYS A 211 3.15 -20.51 3.99
C LYS A 211 4.66 -20.32 4.07
N TYR A 212 5.11 -19.25 4.70
CA TYR A 212 6.51 -18.87 4.85
C TYR A 212 7.14 -19.33 6.17
N GLY A 213 6.35 -19.97 7.04
CA GLY A 213 6.81 -20.58 8.26
C GLY A 213 7.77 -21.75 8.02
N LYS A 214 8.68 -21.99 8.96
CA LYS A 214 9.56 -23.16 9.00
C LYS A 214 8.76 -24.39 9.44
N LYS A 215 9.14 -25.57 8.97
CA LYS A 215 8.59 -26.83 9.50
C LYS A 215 8.90 -26.93 11.00
N GLY A 216 7.90 -27.19 11.82
CA GLY A 216 8.03 -27.15 13.28
C GLY A 216 8.11 -25.74 13.86
N GLY A 217 7.79 -24.72 13.07
CA GLY A 217 7.80 -23.31 13.49
C GLY A 217 6.65 -22.93 14.40
N ARG A 218 6.59 -21.62 14.73
CA ARG A 218 5.56 -21.06 15.61
C ARG A 218 4.97 -19.81 14.99
N THR A 219 3.64 -19.64 15.13
CA THR A 219 2.92 -18.40 14.86
C THR A 219 2.16 -18.01 16.12
N LYS A 220 2.31 -16.76 16.57
CA LYS A 220 1.61 -16.22 17.73
C LYS A 220 0.71 -15.05 17.32
N ILE A 221 -0.56 -15.11 17.74
CA ILE A 221 -1.51 -14.01 17.60
C ILE A 221 -1.74 -13.41 18.98
N SER A 222 -1.57 -12.11 19.12
CA SER A 222 -1.79 -11.37 20.36
C SER A 222 -2.39 -10.01 20.07
N CYS A 223 -2.97 -9.37 21.07
CA CYS A 223 -3.50 -8.03 20.96
C CYS A 223 -3.02 -7.16 22.12
N HIS A 224 -2.66 -5.93 21.79
CA HIS A 224 -2.41 -4.88 22.77
C HIS A 224 -3.55 -3.87 22.72
N GLN A 225 -4.33 -3.78 23.78
CA GLN A 225 -5.51 -2.92 23.89
C GLN A 225 -5.11 -1.50 24.29
N SER A 226 -5.70 -0.50 23.64
CA SER A 226 -5.69 0.91 24.02
C SER A 226 -7.12 1.37 24.36
N LYS A 227 -7.32 2.66 24.67
CA LYS A 227 -8.65 3.18 25.04
C LYS A 227 -9.70 2.98 23.94
N SER A 228 -9.38 3.32 22.70
CA SER A 228 -10.31 3.29 21.55
C SER A 228 -9.96 2.24 20.50
N THR A 229 -8.73 1.74 20.47
CA THR A 229 -8.24 0.81 19.46
C THR A 229 -7.54 -0.39 20.09
N CYS A 230 -7.33 -1.41 19.30
CA CYS A 230 -6.45 -2.53 19.61
C CYS A 230 -5.46 -2.76 18.49
N LYS A 231 -4.21 -3.01 18.84
CA LYS A 231 -3.18 -3.45 17.91
C LYS A 231 -3.10 -4.96 17.92
N ILE A 232 -3.48 -5.58 16.81
CA ILE A 232 -3.40 -7.04 16.62
C ILE A 232 -2.05 -7.35 16.00
N THR A 233 -1.32 -8.27 16.62
CA THR A 233 0.01 -8.70 16.20
C THR A 233 -0.04 -10.16 15.75
N ILE A 234 0.42 -10.45 14.55
CA ILE A 234 0.64 -11.80 14.03
C ILE A 234 2.14 -11.96 13.78
N LYS A 235 2.79 -12.79 14.60
CA LYS A 235 4.24 -12.99 14.60
C LYS A 235 4.57 -14.44 14.29
N ASP A 236 5.39 -14.67 13.28
CA ASP A 236 5.96 -15.98 12.94
C ASP A 236 7.48 -16.01 13.17
N ASN A 237 8.04 -17.21 13.23
CA ASN A 237 9.48 -17.45 13.24
C ASN A 237 9.97 -18.09 11.93
N GLY A 238 9.35 -17.72 10.81
CA GLY A 238 9.61 -18.23 9.48
C GLY A 238 10.93 -17.78 8.85
N ILE A 239 10.94 -17.75 7.52
CA ILE A 239 12.14 -17.39 6.75
C ILE A 239 12.48 -15.90 6.84
N GLY A 240 11.50 -15.04 7.19
CA GLY A 240 11.65 -13.60 7.19
C GLY A 240 11.83 -12.99 5.80
N VAL A 241 11.94 -11.66 5.77
CA VAL A 241 12.07 -10.84 4.57
C VAL A 241 13.24 -9.89 4.74
N SER A 242 14.00 -9.63 3.67
CA SER A 242 15.09 -8.65 3.70
C SER A 242 14.54 -7.23 3.76
N GLU A 243 15.25 -6.36 4.45
CA GLU A 243 14.87 -4.96 4.68
C GLU A 243 14.53 -4.22 3.37
N LYS A 244 15.30 -4.43 2.32
CA LYS A 244 15.06 -3.84 0.98
C LYS A 244 13.72 -4.20 0.36
N ASN A 245 13.11 -5.32 0.77
CA ASN A 245 11.84 -5.81 0.23
C ASN A 245 10.64 -5.39 1.09
N ILE A 246 10.86 -4.98 2.34
CA ILE A 246 9.78 -4.61 3.28
C ILE A 246 8.88 -3.50 2.72
N PRO A 247 9.39 -2.39 2.16
CA PRO A 247 8.54 -1.32 1.64
C PRO A 247 7.61 -1.75 0.50
N ARG A 248 7.98 -2.83 -0.19
CA ARG A 248 7.27 -3.33 -1.37
C ARG A 248 6.27 -4.46 -1.06
N LEU A 249 6.23 -4.96 0.17
CA LEU A 249 5.41 -6.12 0.51
C LEU A 249 3.91 -5.93 0.26
N PHE A 250 3.43 -4.69 0.33
CA PHE A 250 2.04 -4.33 0.09
C PHE A 250 1.74 -3.91 -1.37
N GLU A 251 2.77 -3.93 -2.25
CA GLU A 251 2.54 -3.70 -3.69
C GLU A 251 1.78 -4.90 -4.29
N ARG A 252 0.87 -4.63 -5.22
CA ARG A 252 0.09 -5.68 -5.92
C ARG A 252 1.02 -6.56 -6.75
N PHE A 253 0.79 -7.87 -6.70
CA PHE A 253 1.59 -8.90 -7.40
C PHE A 253 3.07 -8.95 -6.99
N TYR A 254 3.47 -8.19 -5.97
CA TYR A 254 4.85 -8.23 -5.50
C TYR A 254 5.14 -9.54 -4.76
N ARG A 255 6.29 -10.10 -5.07
CA ARG A 255 6.77 -11.36 -4.48
C ARG A 255 8.28 -11.30 -4.38
N VAL A 256 8.81 -11.59 -3.19
CA VAL A 256 10.26 -11.60 -2.93
C VAL A 256 10.97 -12.66 -3.78
N ASP A 257 10.33 -13.82 -3.97
CA ASP A 257 10.82 -14.93 -4.80
C ASP A 257 9.68 -15.46 -5.69
N LYS A 258 9.79 -15.18 -6.99
CA LYS A 258 8.77 -15.55 -7.98
C LYS A 258 8.68 -17.06 -8.21
N SER A 259 9.79 -17.82 -8.09
CA SER A 259 9.84 -19.26 -8.35
C SER A 259 9.21 -20.04 -7.21
N ARG A 260 9.73 -19.87 -6.01
CA ARG A 260 9.28 -20.57 -4.80
C ARG A 260 7.83 -20.26 -4.43
N SER A 261 7.39 -19.03 -4.70
CA SER A 261 6.01 -18.64 -4.39
C SER A 261 4.99 -19.21 -5.37
N ARG A 262 5.36 -19.53 -6.64
CA ARG A 262 4.46 -20.19 -7.60
C ARG A 262 4.09 -21.60 -7.14
N GLU A 263 5.04 -22.37 -6.65
CA GLU A 263 4.78 -23.71 -6.10
C GLU A 263 3.87 -23.67 -4.87
N GLN A 264 3.95 -22.60 -4.09
CA GLN A 264 3.15 -22.42 -2.87
C GLN A 264 1.81 -21.68 -3.10
N GLY A 265 1.45 -21.38 -4.35
CA GLY A 265 0.10 -20.89 -4.71
C GLY A 265 -0.25 -19.44 -4.34
N GLY A 266 0.73 -18.53 -4.14
CA GLY A 266 0.42 -17.14 -3.82
C GLY A 266 0.19 -16.29 -5.06
N THR A 267 -0.82 -15.42 -5.03
CA THR A 267 -1.15 -14.45 -6.07
C THR A 267 -0.27 -13.19 -6.01
N GLY A 268 0.24 -12.83 -4.83
CA GLY A 268 0.88 -11.54 -4.56
C GLY A 268 -0.12 -10.41 -4.33
N LEU A 269 -1.42 -10.73 -4.24
CA LEU A 269 -2.49 -9.77 -3.97
C LEU A 269 -2.87 -9.69 -2.49
N GLY A 270 -2.70 -10.79 -1.74
CA GLY A 270 -3.21 -10.91 -0.38
C GLY A 270 -2.75 -9.81 0.59
N LEU A 271 -1.47 -9.39 0.56
CA LEU A 271 -1.00 -8.30 1.42
C LEU A 271 -1.47 -6.92 0.95
N ALA A 272 -1.61 -6.71 -0.36
CA ALA A 272 -2.23 -5.49 -0.88
C ALA A 272 -3.69 -5.37 -0.43
N ILE A 273 -4.46 -6.47 -0.50
CA ILE A 273 -5.84 -6.54 0.01
C ILE A 273 -5.88 -6.25 1.51
N VAL A 274 -4.98 -6.84 2.30
CA VAL A 274 -4.87 -6.57 3.74
C VAL A 274 -4.71 -5.08 4.01
N LYS A 275 -3.75 -4.44 3.35
CA LYS A 275 -3.49 -3.00 3.51
C LYS A 275 -4.73 -2.17 3.17
N HIS A 276 -5.35 -2.41 2.01
CA HIS A 276 -6.54 -1.67 1.59
C HIS A 276 -7.73 -1.85 2.53
N ILE A 277 -7.99 -3.07 3.02
CA ILE A 277 -9.08 -3.30 3.97
C ILE A 277 -8.82 -2.56 5.28
N VAL A 278 -7.59 -2.61 5.81
CA VAL A 278 -7.23 -1.91 7.04
C VAL A 278 -7.34 -0.39 6.87
N GLU A 279 -6.85 0.16 5.75
CA GLU A 279 -6.97 1.59 5.42
C GLU A 279 -8.44 2.01 5.22
N ALA A 280 -9.28 1.18 4.60
CA ALA A 280 -10.72 1.45 4.47
C ALA A 280 -11.46 1.52 5.81
N HIS A 281 -10.91 0.92 6.88
CA HIS A 281 -11.40 1.06 8.24
C HIS A 281 -10.77 2.24 9.00
N ASP A 282 -10.08 3.17 8.32
CA ASP A 282 -9.31 4.27 8.92
C ASP A 282 -8.26 3.79 9.94
N GLN A 283 -7.68 2.61 9.68
CA GLN A 283 -6.70 1.97 10.54
C GLN A 283 -5.35 1.83 9.82
N THR A 284 -4.32 1.39 10.58
CA THR A 284 -2.94 1.25 10.06
C THR A 284 -2.47 -0.19 10.13
N ILE A 285 -1.57 -0.56 9.22
CA ILE A 285 -0.83 -1.82 9.23
C ILE A 285 0.65 -1.56 9.05
N ASP A 286 1.46 -2.23 9.88
CA ASP A 286 2.93 -2.19 9.85
C ASP A 286 3.50 -3.61 9.75
N VAL A 287 4.74 -3.70 9.28
CA VAL A 287 5.47 -4.96 9.19
C VAL A 287 6.92 -4.81 9.63
N GLN A 288 7.38 -5.73 10.43
CA GLN A 288 8.77 -5.89 10.81
C GLN A 288 9.23 -7.30 10.48
N SER A 289 10.41 -7.42 9.87
CA SER A 289 10.93 -8.73 9.47
C SER A 289 12.44 -8.76 9.45
N VAL A 290 13.00 -9.90 9.82
CA VAL A 290 14.45 -10.17 9.74
C VAL A 290 14.65 -11.54 9.13
N ILE A 291 15.51 -11.63 8.10
CA ILE A 291 15.84 -12.90 7.45
C ILE A 291 16.27 -13.93 8.50
N GLY A 292 15.67 -15.12 8.43
CA GLY A 292 15.95 -16.23 9.32
C GLY A 292 15.29 -16.16 10.69
N LYS A 293 14.77 -14.99 11.12
CA LYS A 293 14.11 -14.80 12.42
C LYS A 293 12.59 -14.82 12.33
N GLY A 294 12.00 -14.41 11.19
CA GLY A 294 10.57 -14.41 10.95
C GLY A 294 10.01 -13.02 10.64
N THR A 295 8.68 -12.93 10.62
CA THR A 295 7.94 -11.72 10.27
C THR A 295 6.90 -11.42 11.35
N GLU A 296 6.67 -10.13 11.59
CA GLU A 296 5.67 -9.61 12.51
C GLU A 296 4.84 -8.57 11.77
N PHE A 297 3.53 -8.86 11.62
CA PHE A 297 2.55 -7.91 11.12
C PHE A 297 1.76 -7.35 12.29
N VAL A 298 1.58 -6.03 12.32
CA VAL A 298 0.81 -5.33 13.34
C VAL A 298 -0.22 -4.44 12.66
N PHE A 299 -1.49 -4.65 12.93
CA PHE A 299 -2.54 -3.75 12.43
C PHE A 299 -3.46 -3.32 13.56
N SER A 300 -4.06 -2.13 13.42
CA SER A 300 -5.03 -1.61 14.38
C SER A 300 -6.46 -1.96 13.98
N ILE A 301 -7.36 -1.99 14.97
CA ILE A 301 -8.80 -2.16 14.81
C ILE A 301 -9.53 -1.35 15.89
N GLU A 302 -10.68 -0.77 15.57
CA GLU A 302 -11.48 -0.02 16.53
C GLU A 302 -12.13 -0.96 17.54
N ARG A 303 -12.07 -0.58 18.83
CA ARG A 303 -12.81 -1.29 19.88
C ARG A 303 -14.27 -0.84 19.88
N ALA A 304 -15.17 -1.78 20.04
CA ALA A 304 -16.56 -1.44 20.30
C ALA A 304 -16.64 -0.59 21.58
N LYS A 305 -17.39 0.50 21.52
CA LYS A 305 -17.67 1.33 22.71
C LYS A 305 -18.33 0.45 23.77
N SER A 306 -17.81 0.47 24.98
CA SER A 306 -18.50 -0.14 26.12
C SER A 306 -19.78 0.67 26.33
N ASN A 307 -20.94 0.06 26.10
CA ASN A 307 -22.18 0.61 26.64
C ASN A 307 -22.09 0.49 28.16
N ASN A 308 -21.58 1.54 28.81
CA ASN A 308 -21.83 1.69 30.25
C ASN A 308 -23.34 1.97 30.38
N ASN A 309 -24.12 0.90 30.55
CA ASN A 309 -25.41 0.99 31.25
C ASN A 309 -25.16 0.96 32.75
#